data_b9737934211f3c3dafbb461360f83e59
#
_entry.id   b9737934211f3c3dafbb461360f83e59
#
_cell.length_a   1.000
_cell.length_b   1.000
_cell.length_c   1.000
_cell.angle_alpha   90.00
_cell.angle_beta   90.00
_cell.angle_gamma   90.00
#
_symmetry.space_group_name_H-M   'P 1'
#
loop_
_entity.id
_entity.type
_entity.pdbx_description
1 polymer ?
#
loop_
_entity_poly.entity_id
_entity_poly.type
_entity_poly.pdbx_seq_one_letter_code
_entity_poly.pdbx_strand_id
1 'polypeptide(L)'
;MRLIIFYGQYKMRDSEHHLFYSDNITGNIVQLDNNESNHALAVLRVKSGQRIQITDGSGAIYECQCTNQKPPLSCEILKKTIVPKITPELTLLVGIPYKENFEIILEHATALGVARIVPLVMEHCRKPWWESWDKQRQRFASKMVVSMKQCLYPYIPRLDAPTSLEKILDTCEKPLIVAEQNGKVLRDEDISHHKKLSCLIGPPGGLSNNELTIIESYRQQNANSILTVKIAPSRLRTELAATVLCSRIIGAFL
;
A
#
# COMPACT_ATOMS: atom_id res chain seq x y z
N MET A 1 -18.95 19.44 -0.30
CA MET A 1 -18.05 19.09 -1.42
C MET A 1 -18.16 17.59 -1.61
N ARG A 2 -18.85 17.12 -2.68
CA ARG A 2 -19.08 15.69 -2.91
C ARG A 2 -17.81 15.10 -3.50
N LEU A 3 -17.12 14.27 -2.76
CA LEU A 3 -15.97 13.51 -3.26
C LEU A 3 -16.51 12.33 -4.08
N ILE A 4 -16.51 12.45 -5.40
CA ILE A 4 -16.83 11.33 -6.30
C ILE A 4 -15.53 10.59 -6.55
N ILE A 5 -15.35 9.45 -5.88
CA ILE A 5 -14.19 8.58 -6.13
C ILE A 5 -14.53 7.71 -7.34
N PHE A 6 -13.87 7.98 -8.47
CA PHE A 6 -13.96 7.17 -9.67
C PHE A 6 -12.85 6.11 -9.67
N TYR A 7 -13.21 4.84 -9.48
CA TYR A 7 -12.38 3.72 -9.90
C TYR A 7 -12.93 3.19 -11.22
N GLY A 8 -12.49 3.78 -12.32
CA GLY A 8 -13.03 3.44 -13.65
C GLY A 8 -14.53 3.62 -13.72
N GLN A 9 -15.29 2.55 -14.04
CA GLN A 9 -16.75 2.59 -14.15
C GLN A 9 -17.48 2.34 -12.80
N TYR A 10 -16.76 2.14 -11.69
CA TYR A 10 -17.38 1.86 -10.38
C TYR A 10 -17.75 3.15 -9.67
N LYS A 11 -19.05 3.46 -9.64
CA LYS A 11 -19.61 4.63 -8.94
C LYS A 11 -20.15 4.17 -7.58
N MET A 12 -19.49 4.56 -6.47
CA MET A 12 -20.06 4.40 -5.13
C MET A 12 -21.25 5.35 -4.95
N ARG A 13 -22.38 4.84 -4.45
CA ARG A 13 -23.56 5.65 -4.18
C ARG A 13 -23.36 6.51 -2.94
N ASP A 14 -23.96 7.71 -2.90
CA ASP A 14 -23.83 8.73 -1.84
C ASP A 14 -24.14 8.25 -0.39
N SER A 15 -24.81 7.09 -0.22
CA SER A 15 -25.15 6.51 1.09
C SER A 15 -24.10 5.53 1.66
N GLU A 16 -23.00 5.28 0.94
CA GLU A 16 -22.08 4.17 1.19
C GLU A 16 -20.65 4.66 1.48
N HIS A 17 -20.52 5.64 2.41
CA HIS A 17 -19.23 6.24 2.72
C HIS A 17 -18.33 5.41 3.65
N HIS A 18 -18.77 4.20 4.05
CA HIS A 18 -18.04 3.35 5.00
C HIS A 18 -17.76 1.98 4.41
N LEU A 19 -16.48 1.64 4.34
CA LEU A 19 -16.02 0.31 3.96
C LEU A 19 -15.59 -0.43 5.23
N PHE A 20 -16.18 -1.59 5.49
CA PHE A 20 -15.78 -2.49 6.58
C PHE A 20 -14.79 -3.52 6.07
N TYR A 21 -14.03 -4.12 6.98
CA TYR A 21 -13.08 -5.19 6.66
C TYR A 21 -13.47 -6.48 7.36
N SER A 22 -13.41 -7.60 6.64
CA SER A 22 -13.46 -8.94 7.21
C SER A 22 -12.80 -9.95 6.29
N ASP A 23 -11.98 -10.82 6.86
CA ASP A 23 -11.45 -12.03 6.22
C ASP A 23 -12.28 -13.29 6.58
N ASN A 24 -13.29 -13.16 7.44
CA ASN A 24 -14.16 -14.25 7.86
C ASN A 24 -15.40 -14.33 6.96
N ILE A 25 -15.23 -14.98 5.81
CA ILE A 25 -16.27 -15.19 4.80
C ILE A 25 -16.51 -16.69 4.63
N THR A 26 -17.74 -17.12 4.90
CA THR A 26 -18.14 -18.53 4.77
C THR A 26 -19.44 -18.64 3.96
N GLY A 27 -19.35 -19.22 2.76
CA GLY A 27 -20.48 -19.31 1.84
C GLY A 27 -21.02 -17.92 1.50
N ASN A 28 -22.27 -17.63 1.87
CA ASN A 28 -22.95 -16.35 1.61
C ASN A 28 -22.98 -15.42 2.85
N ILE A 29 -22.20 -15.73 3.89
CA ILE A 29 -22.17 -14.97 5.13
C ILE A 29 -20.78 -14.38 5.36
N VAL A 30 -20.75 -13.09 5.73
CA VAL A 30 -19.58 -12.39 6.25
C VAL A 30 -19.81 -12.10 7.73
N GLN A 31 -18.82 -12.41 8.57
CA GLN A 31 -18.82 -12.01 9.97
C GLN A 31 -17.76 -10.93 10.22
N LEU A 32 -18.18 -9.79 10.77
CA LEU A 32 -17.28 -8.74 11.23
C LEU A 32 -16.71 -9.15 12.61
N ASP A 33 -15.44 -8.88 12.83
CA ASP A 33 -14.86 -9.05 14.17
C ASP A 33 -15.51 -8.12 15.21
N ASN A 34 -15.13 -8.26 16.47
CA ASN A 34 -15.71 -7.45 17.56
C ASN A 34 -15.44 -5.94 17.40
N ASN A 35 -14.26 -5.54 16.88
CA ASN A 35 -13.92 -4.14 16.71
C ASN A 35 -14.73 -3.51 15.56
N GLU A 36 -14.80 -4.18 14.40
CA GLU A 36 -15.61 -3.75 13.26
C GLU A 36 -17.11 -3.76 13.62
N SER A 37 -17.58 -4.78 14.35
CA SER A 37 -18.96 -4.86 14.83
C SER A 37 -19.32 -3.72 15.76
N ASN A 38 -18.45 -3.40 16.73
CA ASN A 38 -18.68 -2.29 17.65
C ASN A 38 -18.66 -0.95 16.92
N HIS A 39 -17.74 -0.78 15.94
CA HIS A 39 -17.72 0.42 15.11
C HIS A 39 -19.03 0.58 14.30
N ALA A 40 -19.50 -0.50 13.67
CA ALA A 40 -20.76 -0.51 12.91
C ALA A 40 -21.97 -0.16 13.81
N LEU A 41 -22.07 -0.80 14.96
CA LEU A 41 -23.25 -0.68 15.83
C LEU A 41 -23.25 0.59 16.68
N ALA A 42 -22.11 0.90 17.34
CA ALA A 42 -22.02 2.01 18.30
C ALA A 42 -21.77 3.37 17.63
N VAL A 43 -20.92 3.40 16.59
CA VAL A 43 -20.55 4.65 15.92
C VAL A 43 -21.49 4.94 14.74
N LEU A 44 -21.69 3.98 13.85
CA LEU A 44 -22.51 4.18 12.65
C LEU A 44 -23.98 3.81 12.83
N ARG A 45 -24.32 3.19 13.97
CA ARG A 45 -25.68 2.82 14.36
C ARG A 45 -26.40 1.95 13.30
N VAL A 46 -25.64 1.04 12.69
CA VAL A 46 -26.16 0.10 11.70
C VAL A 46 -27.27 -0.76 12.31
N LYS A 47 -28.36 -0.93 11.58
CA LYS A 47 -29.54 -1.72 12.00
C LYS A 47 -29.62 -3.04 11.25
N SER A 48 -30.34 -4.03 11.84
CA SER A 48 -30.69 -5.25 11.10
C SER A 48 -31.49 -4.89 9.85
N GLY A 49 -31.19 -5.57 8.74
CA GLY A 49 -31.75 -5.26 7.42
C GLY A 49 -31.04 -4.14 6.66
N GLN A 50 -30.15 -3.37 7.33
CA GLN A 50 -29.38 -2.31 6.66
C GLN A 50 -28.28 -2.90 5.78
N ARG A 51 -28.05 -2.25 4.62
CA ARG A 51 -26.96 -2.60 3.71
C ARG A 51 -25.68 -1.89 4.10
N ILE A 52 -24.58 -2.63 4.04
CA ILE A 52 -23.22 -2.13 4.26
C ILE A 52 -22.27 -2.70 3.21
N GLN A 53 -21.12 -2.06 3.02
CA GLN A 53 -20.06 -2.57 2.15
C GLN A 53 -18.92 -3.16 2.99
N ILE A 54 -18.49 -4.35 2.62
CA ILE A 54 -17.41 -5.09 3.28
C ILE A 54 -16.39 -5.49 2.22
N THR A 55 -15.10 -5.49 2.59
CA THR A 55 -14.01 -6.01 1.75
C THR A 55 -13.17 -7.00 2.52
N ASP A 56 -12.56 -7.93 1.79
CA ASP A 56 -11.53 -8.85 2.30
C ASP A 56 -10.09 -8.31 2.10
N GLY A 57 -9.96 -7.11 1.52
CA GLY A 57 -8.67 -6.49 1.21
C GLY A 57 -7.95 -7.10 0.00
N SER A 58 -8.59 -8.00 -0.75
CA SER A 58 -8.06 -8.65 -1.95
C SER A 58 -8.63 -8.12 -3.27
N GLY A 59 -9.42 -7.04 -3.20
CA GLY A 59 -10.05 -6.38 -4.34
C GLY A 59 -11.55 -6.65 -4.49
N ALA A 60 -12.14 -7.50 -3.65
CA ALA A 60 -13.56 -7.70 -3.63
C ALA A 60 -14.26 -6.68 -2.74
N ILE A 61 -15.39 -6.14 -3.21
CA ILE A 61 -16.35 -5.40 -2.40
C ILE A 61 -17.64 -6.24 -2.37
N TYR A 62 -18.11 -6.54 -1.17
CA TYR A 62 -19.33 -7.26 -0.89
C TYR A 62 -20.40 -6.27 -0.42
N GLU A 63 -21.48 -6.13 -1.18
CA GLU A 63 -22.70 -5.48 -0.69
C GLU A 63 -23.43 -6.50 0.18
N CYS A 64 -23.55 -6.23 1.47
CA CYS A 64 -24.10 -7.16 2.44
C CYS A 64 -25.28 -6.55 3.18
N GLN A 65 -26.23 -7.40 3.61
CA GLN A 65 -27.35 -7.03 4.47
C GLN A 65 -27.11 -7.57 5.88
N CYS A 66 -27.14 -6.71 6.89
CA CYS A 66 -26.96 -7.10 8.28
C CYS A 66 -28.13 -7.96 8.76
N THR A 67 -27.82 -9.12 9.35
CA THR A 67 -28.84 -10.10 9.80
C THR A 67 -29.07 -10.08 11.31
N ASN A 68 -28.14 -9.49 12.09
CA ASN A 68 -28.27 -9.36 13.54
C ASN A 68 -27.86 -7.96 14.02
N GLN A 69 -27.97 -7.69 15.34
CA GLN A 69 -27.57 -6.42 15.99
C GLN A 69 -26.69 -6.66 17.23
N LYS A 70 -25.96 -7.77 17.25
CA LYS A 70 -25.04 -8.10 18.35
C LYS A 70 -23.67 -8.52 17.78
N PRO A 71 -22.56 -8.14 18.42
CA PRO A 71 -21.26 -8.66 18.02
C PRO A 71 -21.16 -10.19 18.26
N PRO A 72 -20.52 -10.94 17.35
CA PRO A 72 -20.03 -10.51 16.03
C PRO A 72 -21.21 -10.23 15.06
N LEU A 73 -21.11 -9.11 14.33
CA LEU A 73 -22.13 -8.72 13.37
C LEU A 73 -22.05 -9.64 12.14
N SER A 74 -23.18 -10.31 11.84
CA SER A 74 -23.29 -11.20 10.69
C SER A 74 -24.05 -10.50 9.56
N CYS A 75 -23.58 -10.68 8.34
CA CYS A 75 -24.14 -10.04 7.15
C CYS A 75 -24.27 -11.05 6.02
N GLU A 76 -25.41 -11.05 5.32
CA GLU A 76 -25.61 -11.86 4.13
C GLU A 76 -25.13 -11.11 2.90
N ILE A 77 -24.34 -11.78 2.04
CA ILE A 77 -23.83 -11.22 0.78
C ILE A 77 -24.97 -11.14 -0.23
N LEU A 78 -25.30 -9.93 -0.68
CA LEU A 78 -26.26 -9.68 -1.75
C LEU A 78 -25.58 -9.62 -3.12
N LYS A 79 -24.35 -9.07 -3.16
CA LYS A 79 -23.59 -8.89 -4.40
C LYS A 79 -22.09 -8.85 -4.10
N LYS A 80 -21.31 -9.42 -5.01
CA LYS A 80 -19.86 -9.32 -5.03
C LYS A 80 -19.42 -8.56 -6.28
N THR A 81 -18.53 -7.57 -6.11
CA THR A 81 -17.91 -6.81 -7.20
C THR A 81 -16.40 -6.87 -7.04
N ILE A 82 -15.67 -7.12 -8.11
CA ILE A 82 -14.22 -7.06 -8.11
C ILE A 82 -13.80 -5.71 -8.68
N VAL A 83 -13.05 -4.94 -7.91
CA VAL A 83 -12.44 -3.68 -8.33
C VAL A 83 -11.15 -4.00 -9.08
N PRO A 84 -10.91 -3.44 -10.27
CA PRO A 84 -9.63 -3.62 -10.96
C PRO A 84 -8.47 -3.06 -10.14
N LYS A 85 -7.32 -3.75 -10.19
CA LYS A 85 -6.08 -3.21 -9.62
C LYS A 85 -5.62 -1.96 -10.38
N ILE A 86 -5.05 -1.02 -9.64
CA ILE A 86 -4.34 0.12 -10.23
C ILE A 86 -3.15 -0.41 -11.04
N THR A 87 -2.97 0.13 -12.23
CA THR A 87 -1.79 -0.10 -13.05
C THR A 87 -0.91 1.15 -12.96
N PRO A 88 0.39 1.01 -12.79
CA PRO A 88 1.15 -0.25 -12.67
C PRO A 88 1.02 -0.89 -11.28
N GLU A 89 1.25 -2.21 -11.19
CA GLU A 89 1.48 -2.86 -9.90
C GLU A 89 2.85 -2.39 -9.35
N LEU A 90 2.83 -1.40 -8.45
CA LEU A 90 4.04 -0.80 -7.91
C LEU A 90 4.53 -1.55 -6.68
N THR A 91 5.83 -1.93 -6.68
CA THR A 91 6.54 -2.41 -5.49
C THR A 91 7.40 -1.28 -4.90
N LEU A 92 7.15 -0.92 -3.64
CA LEU A 92 7.96 0.03 -2.89
C LEU A 92 9.04 -0.71 -2.10
N LEU A 93 10.31 -0.49 -2.45
CA LEU A 93 11.49 -0.88 -1.70
C LEU A 93 11.91 0.32 -0.83
N VAL A 94 11.94 0.18 0.48
CA VAL A 94 12.22 1.31 1.36
C VAL A 94 13.23 0.97 2.44
N GLY A 95 14.34 1.72 2.48
CA GLY A 95 15.31 1.67 3.58
C GLY A 95 14.62 2.02 4.90
N ILE A 96 14.73 1.15 5.90
CA ILE A 96 13.96 1.21 7.13
C ILE A 96 14.22 2.52 7.89
N PRO A 97 13.21 3.40 8.08
CA PRO A 97 13.32 4.61 8.88
C PRO A 97 13.03 4.32 10.37
N TYR A 98 12.76 5.35 11.17
CA TYR A 98 12.17 5.16 12.49
C TYR A 98 10.79 4.50 12.35
N LYS A 99 10.38 3.74 13.37
CA LYS A 99 9.14 2.94 13.33
C LYS A 99 7.89 3.78 13.03
N GLU A 100 7.80 4.94 13.65
CA GLU A 100 6.67 5.88 13.47
C GLU A 100 6.59 6.36 12.01
N ASN A 101 7.74 6.65 11.39
CA ASN A 101 7.82 7.06 10.00
C ASN A 101 7.51 5.91 9.04
N PHE A 102 7.87 4.67 9.44
CA PHE A 102 7.50 3.48 8.68
C PHE A 102 5.97 3.26 8.69
N GLU A 103 5.31 3.49 9.82
CA GLU A 103 3.84 3.44 9.91
C GLU A 103 3.18 4.46 8.95
N ILE A 104 3.73 5.69 8.85
CA ILE A 104 3.26 6.70 7.89
C ILE A 104 3.44 6.20 6.44
N ILE A 105 4.57 5.56 6.13
CA ILE A 105 4.80 4.96 4.80
C ILE A 105 3.74 3.91 4.48
N LEU A 106 3.42 3.03 5.44
CA LEU A 106 2.39 2.00 5.25
C LEU A 106 1.02 2.62 4.97
N GLU A 107 0.64 3.66 5.71
CA GLU A 107 -0.63 4.37 5.52
C GLU A 107 -0.69 5.03 4.13
N HIS A 108 0.34 5.78 3.75
CA HIS A 108 0.37 6.50 2.47
C HIS A 108 0.48 5.55 1.27
N ALA A 109 1.34 4.52 1.35
CA ALA A 109 1.50 3.54 0.29
C ALA A 109 0.20 2.76 0.06
N THR A 110 -0.53 2.40 1.13
CA THR A 110 -1.84 1.75 1.03
C THR A 110 -2.85 2.68 0.36
N ALA A 111 -2.93 3.95 0.77
CA ALA A 111 -3.85 4.92 0.20
C ALA A 111 -3.56 5.22 -1.29
N LEU A 112 -2.31 5.15 -1.70
CA LEU A 112 -1.89 5.32 -3.09
C LEU A 112 -2.08 4.05 -3.94
N GLY A 113 -2.43 2.90 -3.35
CA GLY A 113 -2.63 1.66 -4.08
C GLY A 113 -1.34 0.92 -4.45
N VAL A 114 -0.25 1.14 -3.71
CA VAL A 114 0.99 0.35 -3.84
C VAL A 114 0.67 -1.13 -3.63
N ALA A 115 1.16 -2.00 -4.51
CA ALA A 115 0.82 -3.43 -4.48
C ALA A 115 1.67 -4.22 -3.46
N ARG A 116 2.92 -3.82 -3.25
CA ARG A 116 3.88 -4.51 -2.37
C ARG A 116 4.82 -3.52 -1.70
N ILE A 117 5.11 -3.74 -0.42
CA ILE A 117 6.06 -2.95 0.37
C ILE A 117 7.13 -3.89 0.92
N VAL A 118 8.40 -3.57 0.65
CA VAL A 118 9.57 -4.35 1.07
C VAL A 118 10.49 -3.46 1.89
N PRO A 119 10.55 -3.65 3.22
CA PRO A 119 11.50 -2.93 4.06
C PRO A 119 12.92 -3.45 3.82
N LEU A 120 13.87 -2.55 3.64
CA LEU A 120 15.27 -2.88 3.41
C LEU A 120 16.13 -2.54 4.63
N VAL A 121 16.87 -3.54 5.11
CA VAL A 121 17.93 -3.33 6.10
C VAL A 121 19.16 -2.81 5.35
N MET A 122 19.52 -1.55 5.61
CA MET A 122 20.54 -0.81 4.91
C MET A 122 21.51 -0.18 5.90
N GLU A 123 22.72 0.23 5.44
CA GLU A 123 23.79 0.71 6.31
C GLU A 123 23.38 1.90 7.18
N HIS A 124 22.62 2.84 6.61
CA HIS A 124 22.19 4.04 7.31
C HIS A 124 20.81 3.91 7.98
N CYS A 125 20.30 2.67 8.18
CA CYS A 125 19.11 2.42 9.01
C CYS A 125 19.42 2.75 10.46
N ARG A 126 18.42 3.31 11.16
CA ARG A 126 18.59 3.73 12.55
C ARG A 126 17.66 2.93 13.47
N LYS A 127 18.22 2.46 14.63
CA LYS A 127 17.50 1.67 15.65
C LYS A 127 16.92 0.36 15.08
N PRO A 128 17.44 -0.79 15.45
CA PRO A 128 17.09 -2.10 14.89
C PRO A 128 15.71 -2.62 15.38
N TRP A 129 14.68 -1.77 15.33
CA TRP A 129 13.33 -2.19 15.74
C TRP A 129 12.77 -3.33 14.87
N TRP A 130 13.31 -3.51 13.67
CA TRP A 130 12.95 -4.60 12.75
C TRP A 130 13.40 -5.98 13.25
N GLU A 131 14.34 -6.10 14.19
CA GLU A 131 14.70 -7.37 14.83
C GLU A 131 13.52 -8.00 15.58
N SER A 132 12.54 -7.19 15.98
CA SER A 132 11.28 -7.66 16.54
C SER A 132 10.12 -7.60 15.56
N TRP A 133 10.38 -7.83 14.28
CA TRP A 133 9.43 -7.70 13.17
C TRP A 133 8.12 -8.46 13.41
N ASP A 134 8.19 -9.71 13.81
CA ASP A 134 7.01 -10.54 14.02
C ASP A 134 6.06 -9.97 15.08
N LYS A 135 6.59 -9.31 16.11
CA LYS A 135 5.78 -8.62 17.13
C LYS A 135 5.08 -7.37 16.58
N GLN A 136 5.58 -6.80 15.49
CA GLN A 136 5.02 -5.59 14.87
C GLN A 136 4.03 -5.90 13.72
N ARG A 137 4.08 -7.11 13.14
CA ARG A 137 3.30 -7.49 11.94
C ARG A 137 1.81 -7.18 12.09
N GLN A 138 1.21 -7.58 13.22
CA GLN A 138 -0.22 -7.36 13.44
C GLN A 138 -0.57 -5.87 13.50
N ARG A 139 0.27 -5.04 14.15
CA ARG A 139 0.08 -3.59 14.22
C ARG A 139 0.18 -2.96 12.83
N PHE A 140 1.17 -3.37 12.03
CA PHE A 140 1.33 -2.87 10.66
C PHE A 140 0.16 -3.28 9.76
N ALA A 141 -0.29 -4.53 9.86
CA ALA A 141 -1.48 -4.99 9.14
C ALA A 141 -2.72 -4.16 9.52
N SER A 142 -2.96 -3.92 10.81
CA SER A 142 -4.07 -3.09 11.28
C SER A 142 -4.00 -1.65 10.73
N LYS A 143 -2.80 -1.05 10.64
CA LYS A 143 -2.60 0.27 10.05
C LYS A 143 -3.00 0.30 8.57
N MET A 144 -2.56 -0.68 7.79
CA MET A 144 -2.92 -0.79 6.38
C MET A 144 -4.42 -1.03 6.19
N VAL A 145 -5.06 -1.86 7.03
CA VAL A 145 -6.53 -2.05 7.01
C VAL A 145 -7.26 -0.74 7.25
N VAL A 146 -6.86 0.04 8.26
CA VAL A 146 -7.47 1.36 8.55
C VAL A 146 -7.31 2.30 7.36
N SER A 147 -6.12 2.40 6.77
CA SER A 147 -5.86 3.25 5.60
C SER A 147 -6.68 2.80 4.39
N MET A 148 -6.72 1.49 4.09
CA MET A 148 -7.53 0.91 3.02
C MET A 148 -9.01 1.29 3.16
N LYS A 149 -9.58 1.17 4.37
CA LYS A 149 -10.99 1.53 4.61
C LYS A 149 -11.25 3.02 4.40
N GLN A 150 -10.32 3.89 4.81
CA GLN A 150 -10.44 5.34 4.65
C GLN A 150 -10.36 5.79 3.19
N CYS A 151 -9.47 5.19 2.40
CA CYS A 151 -9.34 5.53 0.98
C CYS A 151 -10.34 4.77 0.09
N LEU A 152 -11.13 3.85 0.64
CA LEU A 152 -12.16 3.05 -0.03
C LEU A 152 -11.62 2.19 -1.19
N TYR A 153 -10.32 1.94 -1.25
CA TYR A 153 -9.68 1.11 -2.25
C TYR A 153 -9.45 -0.30 -1.69
N PRO A 154 -10.15 -1.36 -2.18
CA PRO A 154 -10.29 -2.63 -1.47
C PRO A 154 -9.05 -3.55 -1.61
N TYR A 155 -7.86 -3.00 -1.64
CA TYR A 155 -6.60 -3.74 -1.70
C TYR A 155 -5.69 -3.35 -0.54
N ILE A 156 -5.18 -4.36 0.15
CA ILE A 156 -4.12 -4.21 1.15
C ILE A 156 -2.79 -4.55 0.48
N PRO A 157 -1.75 -3.70 0.54
CA PRO A 157 -0.43 -4.04 0.04
C PRO A 157 0.11 -5.32 0.68
N ARG A 158 0.81 -6.14 -0.09
CA ARG A 158 1.62 -7.20 0.49
C ARG A 158 2.79 -6.56 1.23
N LEU A 159 2.91 -6.81 2.53
CA LEU A 159 4.04 -6.37 3.35
C LEU A 159 5.00 -7.53 3.57
N ASP A 160 6.21 -7.43 3.03
CA ASP A 160 7.25 -8.45 3.20
C ASP A 160 8.02 -8.24 4.51
N ALA A 161 8.71 -9.30 4.96
CA ALA A 161 9.69 -9.19 6.02
C ALA A 161 10.92 -8.38 5.57
N PRO A 162 11.66 -7.74 6.50
CA PRO A 162 12.89 -7.04 6.18
C PRO A 162 13.90 -7.91 5.46
N THR A 163 14.55 -7.36 4.45
CA THR A 163 15.56 -8.05 3.64
C THR A 163 16.70 -7.12 3.26
N SER A 164 17.79 -7.62 2.68
CA SER A 164 18.88 -6.78 2.19
C SER A 164 18.66 -6.34 0.75
N LEU A 165 19.39 -5.28 0.34
CA LEU A 165 19.33 -4.74 -1.01
C LEU A 165 19.75 -5.80 -2.05
N GLU A 166 20.83 -6.53 -1.80
CA GLU A 166 21.36 -7.54 -2.72
C GLU A 166 20.32 -8.62 -3.04
N LYS A 167 19.65 -9.15 -1.98
CA LYS A 167 18.65 -10.21 -2.15
C LYS A 167 17.44 -9.77 -2.96
N ILE A 168 17.06 -8.49 -2.88
CA ILE A 168 15.86 -8.01 -3.57
C ILE A 168 16.14 -7.58 -5.01
N LEU A 169 17.35 -7.15 -5.35
CA LEU A 169 17.70 -6.68 -6.69
C LEU A 169 17.42 -7.71 -7.78
N ASP A 170 17.67 -9.00 -7.52
CA ASP A 170 17.44 -10.06 -8.49
C ASP A 170 15.96 -10.39 -8.68
N THR A 171 15.12 -10.11 -7.70
CA THR A 171 13.73 -10.56 -7.65
C THR A 171 12.69 -9.46 -7.74
N CYS A 172 13.08 -8.18 -7.62
CA CYS A 172 12.14 -7.06 -7.73
C CYS A 172 11.73 -6.82 -9.19
N GLU A 173 10.52 -6.28 -9.37
CA GLU A 173 10.01 -5.92 -10.70
C GLU A 173 10.85 -4.82 -11.35
N LYS A 174 10.97 -4.87 -12.67
CA LYS A 174 11.75 -3.90 -13.46
C LYS A 174 10.82 -3.08 -14.38
N PRO A 175 11.19 -1.82 -14.64
CA PRO A 175 12.38 -1.11 -14.16
C PRO A 175 12.34 -0.85 -12.66
N LEU A 176 13.51 -0.78 -12.04
CA LEU A 176 13.69 -0.26 -10.69
C LEU A 176 14.01 1.23 -10.74
N ILE A 177 13.16 2.05 -10.15
CA ILE A 177 13.32 3.50 -10.09
C ILE A 177 13.96 3.86 -8.75
N VAL A 178 15.19 4.35 -8.76
CA VAL A 178 15.96 4.70 -7.56
C VAL A 178 15.91 6.21 -7.36
N ALA A 179 15.39 6.66 -6.21
CA ALA A 179 15.41 8.08 -5.85
C ALA A 179 16.80 8.52 -5.37
N GLU A 180 17.41 9.43 -6.09
CA GLU A 180 18.74 10.01 -5.80
C GLU A 180 18.82 11.49 -6.20
N GLN A 181 19.61 12.28 -5.45
CA GLN A 181 19.72 13.74 -5.68
C GLN A 181 20.30 14.09 -7.06
N ASN A 182 21.21 13.26 -7.57
CA ASN A 182 21.87 13.43 -8.86
C ASN A 182 21.15 12.73 -10.02
N GLY A 183 19.94 12.21 -9.76
CA GLY A 183 19.12 11.54 -10.76
C GLY A 183 18.55 12.49 -11.82
N LYS A 184 18.05 11.91 -12.89
CA LYS A 184 17.30 12.63 -13.93
C LYS A 184 15.88 12.94 -13.46
N VAL A 185 15.21 13.89 -14.09
CA VAL A 185 13.76 14.08 -13.87
C VAL A 185 13.02 12.87 -14.45
N LEU A 186 12.17 12.24 -13.65
CA LEU A 186 11.31 11.14 -14.11
C LEU A 186 10.29 11.67 -15.11
N ARG A 187 10.26 11.09 -16.31
CA ARG A 187 9.27 11.38 -17.35
C ARG A 187 8.23 10.27 -17.41
N ASP A 188 7.02 10.57 -17.80
CA ASP A 188 5.96 9.58 -17.96
C ASP A 188 6.33 8.52 -19.01
N GLU A 189 7.05 8.92 -20.06
CA GLU A 189 7.59 8.03 -21.11
C GLU A 189 8.50 6.92 -20.57
N ASP A 190 9.23 7.21 -19.47
CA ASP A 190 10.17 6.26 -18.86
C ASP A 190 9.46 5.08 -18.19
N ILE A 191 8.16 5.21 -17.90
CA ILE A 191 7.40 4.24 -17.08
C ILE A 191 6.09 3.77 -17.70
N SER A 192 5.48 4.55 -18.61
CA SER A 192 4.12 4.34 -19.15
C SER A 192 3.87 2.98 -19.80
N HIS A 193 4.91 2.29 -20.25
CA HIS A 193 4.81 0.98 -20.90
C HIS A 193 4.88 -0.22 -19.94
N HIS A 194 5.13 0.04 -18.66
CA HIS A 194 5.35 -1.02 -17.69
C HIS A 194 4.10 -1.31 -16.86
N LYS A 195 3.62 -2.55 -16.90
CA LYS A 195 2.50 -3.01 -16.06
C LYS A 195 2.91 -3.26 -14.61
N LYS A 196 4.19 -3.51 -14.38
CA LYS A 196 4.79 -3.72 -13.06
C LYS A 196 6.13 -3.03 -13.01
N LEU A 197 6.45 -2.44 -11.88
CA LEU A 197 7.74 -1.81 -11.63
C LEU A 197 8.02 -1.70 -10.12
N SER A 198 9.29 -1.42 -9.80
CA SER A 198 9.69 -1.16 -8.41
C SER A 198 10.24 0.24 -8.25
N CYS A 199 10.10 0.81 -7.06
CA CYS A 199 10.83 2.02 -6.70
C CYS A 199 11.59 1.84 -5.39
N LEU A 200 12.76 2.47 -5.28
CA LEU A 200 13.66 2.40 -4.13
C LEU A 200 13.85 3.78 -3.51
N ILE A 201 13.59 3.84 -2.22
CA ILE A 201 13.89 4.99 -1.35
C ILE A 201 14.91 4.56 -0.29
N GLY A 202 15.98 5.30 -0.17
CA GLY A 202 17.02 5.07 0.87
C GLY A 202 16.50 5.36 2.29
N PRO A 203 17.22 4.87 3.33
CA PRO A 203 16.94 5.16 4.72
C PRO A 203 17.17 6.65 5.05
N PRO A 204 16.89 7.13 6.28
CA PRO A 204 17.06 8.54 6.66
C PRO A 204 18.47 9.11 6.41
N GLY A 205 19.52 8.27 6.48
CA GLY A 205 20.89 8.63 6.13
C GLY A 205 21.18 8.68 4.63
N GLY A 206 20.25 8.22 3.77
CA GLY A 206 20.47 8.02 2.33
C GLY A 206 21.17 6.71 2.03
N LEU A 207 21.41 6.45 0.75
CA LEU A 207 22.17 5.29 0.29
C LEU A 207 23.66 5.47 0.63
N SER A 208 24.32 4.43 1.09
CA SER A 208 25.75 4.41 1.31
C SER A 208 26.53 4.26 0.00
N ASN A 209 27.83 4.54 0.02
CA ASN A 209 28.68 4.34 -1.15
C ASN A 209 28.71 2.86 -1.59
N ASN A 210 28.66 1.93 -0.64
CA ASN A 210 28.60 0.52 -0.93
C ASN A 210 27.29 0.15 -1.63
N GLU A 211 26.16 0.63 -1.13
CA GLU A 211 24.83 0.39 -1.74
C GLU A 211 24.74 1.02 -3.13
N LEU A 212 25.28 2.21 -3.33
CA LEU A 212 25.37 2.82 -4.67
C LEU A 212 26.23 1.99 -5.62
N THR A 213 27.33 1.42 -5.14
CA THR A 213 28.20 0.52 -5.93
C THR A 213 27.46 -0.75 -6.32
N ILE A 214 26.70 -1.35 -5.40
CA ILE A 214 25.87 -2.53 -5.67
C ILE A 214 24.82 -2.23 -6.76
N ILE A 215 24.10 -1.11 -6.65
CA ILE A 215 23.11 -0.67 -7.62
C ILE A 215 23.77 -0.45 -9.00
N GLU A 216 24.91 0.20 -9.04
CA GLU A 216 25.63 0.49 -10.29
C GLU A 216 26.17 -0.80 -10.95
N SER A 217 26.74 -1.71 -10.17
CA SER A 217 27.17 -3.02 -10.65
C SER A 217 26.04 -3.82 -11.26
N TYR A 218 24.86 -3.79 -10.60
CA TYR A 218 23.64 -4.44 -11.12
C TYR A 218 23.16 -3.79 -12.42
N ARG A 219 23.23 -2.45 -12.52
CA ARG A 219 22.86 -1.70 -13.74
C ARG A 219 23.74 -2.09 -14.93
N GLN A 220 25.04 -2.23 -14.70
CA GLN A 220 26.00 -2.62 -15.76
C GLN A 220 25.73 -4.03 -16.30
N GLN A 221 25.30 -4.93 -15.43
CA GLN A 221 24.96 -6.32 -15.82
C GLN A 221 23.58 -6.43 -16.47
N ASN A 222 22.66 -5.50 -16.18
CA ASN A 222 21.27 -5.54 -16.60
C ASN A 222 20.86 -4.19 -17.23
N ALA A 223 21.21 -4.00 -18.50
CA ALA A 223 20.94 -2.76 -19.22
C ALA A 223 19.46 -2.35 -19.14
N ASN A 224 19.20 -1.05 -18.92
CA ASN A 224 17.86 -0.46 -18.81
C ASN A 224 16.99 -0.96 -17.64
N SER A 225 17.56 -1.73 -16.70
CA SER A 225 16.81 -2.26 -15.56
C SER A 225 16.65 -1.26 -14.41
N ILE A 226 17.50 -0.23 -14.35
CA ILE A 226 17.53 0.78 -13.27
C ILE A 226 17.50 2.19 -13.82
N LEU A 227 16.56 2.99 -13.32
CA LEU A 227 16.46 4.43 -13.57
C LEU A 227 16.76 5.19 -12.28
N THR A 228 17.75 6.07 -12.29
CA THR A 228 18.03 6.96 -11.16
C THR A 228 17.35 8.30 -11.37
N VAL A 229 16.48 8.69 -10.44
CA VAL A 229 15.61 9.87 -10.60
C VAL A 229 15.72 10.85 -9.44
N LYS A 230 15.66 12.13 -9.76
CA LYS A 230 15.49 13.21 -8.81
C LYS A 230 14.01 13.51 -8.63
N ILE A 231 13.51 13.45 -7.40
CA ILE A 231 12.10 13.60 -7.09
C ILE A 231 11.72 14.96 -6.48
N ALA A 232 12.73 15.74 -6.04
CA ALA A 232 12.53 17.07 -5.47
C ALA A 232 13.81 17.92 -5.62
N PRO A 233 13.70 19.25 -5.57
CA PRO A 233 14.87 20.14 -5.60
C PRO A 233 15.72 20.04 -4.33
N SER A 234 15.13 19.66 -3.19
CA SER A 234 15.77 19.50 -1.90
C SER A 234 15.73 18.05 -1.42
N ARG A 235 16.53 17.76 -0.38
CA ARG A 235 16.50 16.45 0.28
C ARG A 235 15.19 16.27 1.05
N LEU A 236 14.49 15.18 0.79
CA LEU A 236 13.28 14.80 1.51
C LEU A 236 13.59 13.79 2.61
N ARG A 237 12.76 13.74 3.64
CA ARG A 237 12.74 12.62 4.59
C ARG A 237 12.21 11.36 3.90
N THR A 238 12.62 10.19 4.37
CA THR A 238 12.29 8.88 3.75
C THR A 238 10.78 8.70 3.53
N GLU A 239 9.95 9.01 4.53
CA GLU A 239 8.49 8.89 4.45
C GLU A 239 7.87 9.82 3.41
N LEU A 240 8.37 11.04 3.31
CA LEU A 240 7.90 11.99 2.30
C LEU A 240 8.42 11.61 0.91
N ALA A 241 9.66 11.18 0.79
CA ALA A 241 10.24 10.71 -0.47
C ALA A 241 9.48 9.51 -1.03
N ALA A 242 9.11 8.53 -0.17
CA ALA A 242 8.30 7.39 -0.55
C ALA A 242 6.93 7.82 -1.09
N THR A 243 6.26 8.73 -0.38
CA THR A 243 4.95 9.26 -0.81
C THR A 243 5.04 9.98 -2.15
N VAL A 244 6.02 10.89 -2.30
CA VAL A 244 6.19 11.69 -3.53
C VAL A 244 6.51 10.79 -4.74
N LEU A 245 7.44 9.83 -4.59
CA LEU A 245 7.81 8.96 -5.70
C LEU A 245 6.66 8.02 -6.10
N CYS A 246 6.00 7.37 -5.12
CA CYS A 246 4.84 6.52 -5.40
C CYS A 246 3.70 7.29 -6.07
N SER A 247 3.39 8.50 -5.57
CA SER A 247 2.37 9.36 -6.16
C SER A 247 2.72 9.78 -7.59
N ARG A 248 3.99 10.12 -7.85
CA ARG A 248 4.46 10.51 -9.20
C ARG A 248 4.37 9.34 -10.18
N ILE A 249 4.74 8.13 -9.75
CA ILE A 249 4.67 6.95 -10.59
C ILE A 249 3.21 6.59 -10.89
N ILE A 250 2.37 6.48 -9.87
CA ILE A 250 0.96 6.11 -10.05
C ILE A 250 0.20 7.17 -10.83
N GLY A 251 0.46 8.46 -10.58
CA GLY A 251 -0.17 9.58 -11.27
C GLY A 251 0.12 9.64 -12.76
N ALA A 252 1.21 9.04 -13.24
CA ALA A 252 1.52 8.96 -14.66
C ALA A 252 0.60 7.99 -15.45
N PHE A 253 -0.24 7.22 -14.74
CA PHE A 253 -1.16 6.23 -15.32
C PHE A 253 -2.64 6.58 -15.10
N LEU A 254 -2.93 7.66 -14.37
CA LEU A 254 -4.29 8.17 -14.15
C LEU A 254 -4.68 9.19 -15.23
#